data_1eca61c29b94c0c03e592981a5e4d96f
#
_entry.id   1eca61c29b94c0c03e592981a5e4d96f
#
_cell.length_a   1.000
_cell.length_b   1.000
_cell.length_c   1.000
_cell.angle_alpha   90.00
_cell.angle_beta   90.00
_cell.angle_gamma   90.00
#
_symmetry.space_group_name_H-M   'P 1'
#
loop_
_entity.id
_entity.type
_entity.pdbx_description
1 polymer ?
#
loop_
_entity_poly.entity_id
_entity_poly.type
_entity_poly.pdbx_seq_one_letter_code
_entity_poly.pdbx_strand_id
1 'polypeptide(L)'
;VSSFTHPYARAFLECAPAGYDFGAFLEAADSLTAALEASPPLRAFLRAPAVPYEAKSKALVELTARAGLDAYGSRFLQVLLK
;
A
#
# COMPACT_ATOMS: atom_id res chain seq x y z
N VAL A 1 12.10 -8.91 2.59
CA VAL A 1 11.04 -8.08 2.04
C VAL A 1 11.15 -7.98 0.54
N SER A 2 12.35 -7.65 0.05
CA SER A 2 12.53 -7.44 -1.38
C SER A 2 12.28 -8.70 -2.20
N SER A 3 12.68 -9.86 -1.70
CA SER A 3 12.47 -11.11 -2.43
C SER A 3 10.99 -11.47 -2.52
N PHE A 4 10.21 -11.08 -1.52
CA PHE A 4 8.79 -11.34 -1.48
C PHE A 4 8.02 -10.39 -2.40
N THR A 5 8.36 -9.11 -2.36
CA THR A 5 7.64 -8.08 -3.12
C THR A 5 8.16 -7.90 -4.54
N HIS A 6 9.30 -8.45 -4.86
CA HIS A 6 9.94 -8.23 -6.14
C HIS A 6 9.06 -8.55 -7.35
N PRO A 7 8.38 -9.72 -7.41
CA PRO A 7 7.51 -10.01 -8.56
C PRO A 7 6.36 -9.02 -8.69
N TYR A 8 5.82 -8.56 -7.57
CA TYR A 8 4.72 -7.60 -7.57
C TYR A 8 5.19 -6.22 -8.00
N ALA A 9 6.39 -5.82 -7.57
CA ALA A 9 6.96 -4.55 -7.99
C ALA A 9 7.16 -4.52 -9.50
N ARG A 10 7.60 -5.63 -10.07
CA ARG A 10 7.79 -5.72 -11.51
C ARG A 10 6.47 -5.57 -12.25
N ALA A 11 5.44 -6.29 -11.78
CA ALA A 11 4.11 -6.18 -12.38
C ALA A 11 3.57 -4.75 -12.27
N PHE A 12 3.82 -4.10 -11.13
CA PHE A 12 3.42 -2.71 -10.93
C PHE A 12 4.03 -1.80 -11.99
N LEU A 13 5.35 -1.94 -12.21
CA LEU A 13 6.04 -1.12 -13.18
C LEU A 13 5.56 -1.38 -14.61
N GLU A 14 5.32 -2.64 -14.96
CA GLU A 14 4.93 -3.02 -16.31
C GLU A 14 3.49 -2.62 -16.63
N CYS A 15 2.62 -2.61 -15.63
CA CYS A 15 1.20 -2.30 -15.83
C CYS A 15 0.87 -0.83 -15.59
N ALA A 16 1.85 -0.02 -15.20
CA ALA A 16 1.59 1.38 -14.90
C ALA A 16 1.18 2.15 -16.14
N PRO A 17 0.25 3.12 -15.99
CA PRO A 17 -0.13 3.98 -17.10
C PRO A 17 1.07 4.75 -17.64
N ALA A 18 1.01 5.12 -18.91
CA ALA A 18 2.05 5.94 -19.52
C ALA A 18 2.14 7.27 -18.77
N GLY A 19 3.38 7.67 -18.44
CA GLY A 19 3.60 8.92 -17.73
C GLY A 19 3.30 8.87 -16.24
N TYR A 20 3.15 7.66 -15.70
CA TYR A 20 2.86 7.52 -14.27
C TYR A 20 3.98 8.13 -13.41
N ASP A 21 3.58 8.86 -12.38
CA ASP A 21 4.53 9.54 -11.49
C ASP A 21 5.01 8.62 -10.37
N PHE A 22 6.07 7.87 -10.65
CA PHE A 22 6.65 6.95 -9.67
C PHE A 22 7.28 7.69 -8.49
N GLY A 23 7.79 8.89 -8.72
CA GLY A 23 8.34 9.69 -7.63
C GLY A 23 7.30 10.03 -6.59
N ALA A 24 6.13 10.47 -7.04
CA ALA A 24 5.03 10.76 -6.14
C ALA A 24 4.55 9.51 -5.41
N PHE A 25 4.54 8.37 -6.11
CA PHE A 25 4.18 7.10 -5.47
C PHE A 25 5.16 6.75 -4.34
N LEU A 26 6.46 6.89 -4.60
CA LEU A 26 7.47 6.57 -3.59
C LEU A 26 7.37 7.48 -2.37
N GLU A 27 7.13 8.77 -2.58
CA GLU A 27 6.94 9.70 -1.47
C GLU A 27 5.72 9.32 -0.63
N ALA A 28 4.62 8.98 -1.28
CA ALA A 28 3.40 8.60 -0.58
C ALA A 28 3.60 7.27 0.16
N ALA A 29 4.31 6.33 -0.44
CA ALA A 29 4.61 5.05 0.20
C ALA A 29 5.49 5.24 1.44
N ASP A 30 6.46 6.15 1.38
CA ASP A 30 7.28 6.47 2.54
C ASP A 30 6.46 7.08 3.66
N SER A 31 5.53 7.98 3.33
CA SER A 31 4.63 8.57 4.32
C SER A 31 3.76 7.51 4.98
N LEU A 32 3.25 6.58 4.20
CA LEU A 32 2.43 5.49 4.71
C LEU A 32 3.23 4.58 5.62
N THR A 33 4.46 4.25 5.22
CA THR A 33 5.35 3.42 6.04
C THR A 33 5.63 4.09 7.38
N ALA A 34 5.92 5.39 7.36
CA ALA A 34 6.17 6.13 8.59
C ALA A 34 4.95 6.12 9.52
N ALA A 35 3.76 6.26 8.95
CA ALA A 35 2.53 6.22 9.73
C ALA A 35 2.32 4.85 10.37
N LEU A 36 2.62 3.78 9.63
CA LEU A 36 2.49 2.43 10.15
C LEU A 36 3.50 2.17 11.26
N GLU A 37 4.73 2.63 11.11
CA GLU A 37 5.75 2.46 12.12
C GLU A 37 5.44 3.23 13.41
N ALA A 38 4.75 4.36 13.27
CA ALA A 38 4.38 5.17 14.42
C ALA A 38 3.16 4.64 15.16
N SER A 39 2.43 3.68 14.60
CA SER A 39 1.19 3.18 15.19
C SER A 39 1.18 1.66 15.31
N PRO A 40 1.68 1.10 16.42
CA PRO A 40 1.60 -0.34 16.64
C PRO A 40 0.17 -0.91 16.56
N PRO A 41 -0.86 -0.23 17.07
CA PRO A 41 -2.23 -0.74 16.95
C PRO A 41 -2.67 -0.88 15.50
N LEU A 42 -2.26 0.03 14.63
CA LEU A 42 -2.62 -0.02 13.23
C LEU A 42 -1.96 -1.21 12.53
N ARG A 43 -0.69 -1.46 12.84
CA ARG A 43 0.00 -2.63 12.31
C ARG A 43 -0.67 -3.92 12.76
N ALA A 44 -1.05 -3.98 14.03
CA ALA A 44 -1.72 -5.14 14.58
C ALA A 44 -3.06 -5.39 13.88
N PHE A 45 -3.80 -4.32 13.62
CA PHE A 45 -5.07 -4.41 12.91
C PHE A 45 -4.90 -5.00 11.51
N LEU A 46 -3.91 -4.51 10.79
CA LEU A 46 -3.67 -4.97 9.42
C LEU A 46 -3.15 -6.40 9.35
N ARG A 47 -2.52 -6.87 10.41
CA ARG A 47 -1.99 -8.25 10.48
C ARG A 47 -2.97 -9.24 11.07
N ALA A 48 -4.01 -8.78 11.76
CA ALA A 48 -4.89 -9.66 12.51
C ALA A 48 -5.67 -10.58 11.57
N PRO A 49 -5.52 -11.91 11.69
CA PRO A 49 -6.24 -12.83 10.82
C PRO A 49 -7.75 -12.84 11.09
N ALA A 50 -8.15 -12.41 12.28
CA ALA A 50 -9.58 -12.35 12.63
C ALA A 50 -10.30 -11.18 11.97
N VAL A 51 -9.57 -10.17 11.49
CA VAL A 51 -10.17 -9.02 10.82
C VAL A 51 -10.43 -9.36 9.36
N PRO A 52 -11.67 -9.19 8.87
CA PRO A 52 -11.98 -9.48 7.47
C PRO A 52 -11.17 -8.60 6.51
N TYR A 53 -10.85 -9.16 5.36
CA TYR A 53 -10.12 -8.42 4.34
C TYR A 53 -10.83 -7.13 3.96
N GLU A 54 -12.16 -7.15 3.91
CA GLU A 54 -12.93 -5.96 3.55
C GLU A 54 -12.68 -4.80 4.49
N ALA A 55 -12.60 -5.07 5.80
CA ALA A 55 -12.32 -4.03 6.78
C ALA A 55 -10.90 -3.51 6.63
N LYS A 56 -9.93 -4.41 6.39
CA LYS A 56 -8.55 -4.01 6.16
C LYS A 56 -8.43 -3.18 4.90
N SER A 57 -9.12 -3.57 3.84
CA SER A 57 -9.08 -2.86 2.57
C SER A 57 -9.62 -1.44 2.71
N LYS A 58 -10.73 -1.27 3.43
CA LYS A 58 -11.28 0.06 3.67
C LYS A 58 -10.31 0.95 4.43
N ALA A 59 -9.71 0.41 5.48
CA ALA A 59 -8.72 1.16 6.26
C ALA A 59 -7.54 1.55 5.39
N LEU A 60 -7.07 0.63 4.56
CA LEU A 60 -5.93 0.89 3.68
C LEU A 60 -6.25 1.95 2.64
N VAL A 61 -7.46 1.94 2.09
CA VAL A 61 -7.89 2.97 1.14
C VAL A 61 -7.84 4.35 1.79
N GLU A 62 -8.34 4.48 3.03
CA GLU A 62 -8.26 5.75 3.73
C GLU A 62 -6.83 6.19 4.00
N LEU A 63 -6.00 5.25 4.44
CA LEU A 63 -4.61 5.55 4.74
C LEU A 63 -3.84 5.99 3.49
N THR A 64 -4.06 5.30 2.37
CA THR A 64 -3.38 5.63 1.13
C THR A 64 -3.86 6.97 0.58
N ALA A 65 -5.14 7.29 0.74
CA ALA A 65 -5.66 8.58 0.34
C ALA A 65 -5.03 9.71 1.15
N ARG A 66 -4.87 9.51 2.45
CA ARG A 66 -4.24 10.51 3.31
C ARG A 66 -2.75 10.66 3.02
N ALA A 67 -2.11 9.58 2.60
CA ALA A 67 -0.70 9.62 2.25
C ALA A 67 -0.45 10.23 0.87
N GLY A 68 -1.51 10.44 0.09
CA GLY A 68 -1.39 11.02 -1.23
C GLY A 68 -1.21 10.03 -2.36
N LEU A 69 -1.46 8.74 -2.11
CA LEU A 69 -1.39 7.72 -3.16
C LEU A 69 -2.57 7.87 -4.11
N ASP A 70 -2.29 7.68 -5.40
CA ASP A 70 -3.33 7.67 -6.40
C ASP A 70 -4.06 6.32 -6.43
N ALA A 71 -5.08 6.20 -7.28
CA ALA A 71 -5.88 4.99 -7.36
C ALA A 71 -5.04 3.78 -7.76
N TYR A 72 -4.11 3.97 -8.67
CA TYR A 72 -3.26 2.87 -9.14
C TYR A 72 -2.34 2.36 -8.03
N GLY A 73 -1.66 3.26 -7.33
CA GLY A 73 -0.78 2.90 -6.22
C GLY A 73 -1.52 2.27 -5.06
N SER A 74 -2.69 2.81 -4.74
CA SER A 74 -3.53 2.27 -3.68
C SER A 74 -3.97 0.84 -3.99
N ARG A 75 -4.36 0.59 -5.23
CA ARG A 75 -4.78 -0.75 -5.65
C ARG A 75 -3.62 -1.74 -5.58
N PHE A 76 -2.43 -1.31 -5.95
CA PHE A 76 -1.25 -2.15 -5.85
C PHE A 76 -1.00 -2.59 -4.41
N LEU A 77 -1.08 -1.67 -3.46
CA LEU A 77 -0.90 -2.00 -2.06
C LEU A 77 -1.99 -2.93 -1.53
N GLN A 78 -3.21 -2.78 -2.02
CA GLN A 78 -4.29 -3.69 -1.64
C GLN A 78 -4.02 -5.11 -2.11
N VAL A 79 -3.43 -5.27 -3.28
CA VAL A 79 -3.04 -6.58 -3.80
C VAL A 79 -1.97 -7.20 -2.91
N LEU A 80 -1.00 -6.42 -2.48
CA LEU A 80 0.05 -6.91 -1.59
C LEU A 80 -0.50 -7.35 -0.23
N LEU A 81 -1.51 -6.65 0.26
CA LEU A 81 -2.13 -6.98 1.55
C LEU A 81 -2.92 -8.29 1.48
N LYS A 82 -3.47 -8.56 0.34
CA LYS A 82 -4.29 -9.75 0.15
C LYS A 82 -3.45 -11.04 0.19
#